data_77953cd1af9ee74154c583fd8f2bc7c4
#
_entry.id   77953cd1af9ee74154c583fd8f2bc7c4
#
_cell.length_a   1.000
_cell.length_b   1.000
_cell.length_c   1.000
_cell.angle_alpha   90.00
_cell.angle_beta   90.00
_cell.angle_gamma   90.00
#
_symmetry.space_group_name_H-M   'P 1'
#
loop_
_entity.id
_entity.type
_entity.pdbx_description
1 polymer ?
#
loop_
_entity_poly.entity_id
_entity_poly.type
_entity_poly.pdbx_seq_one_letter_code
_entity_poly.pdbx_strand_id
1 'polypeptide(L)'
;HPLIVTNTGIRQGADSLRFQLTVWKNMMPGPSKDRSIQLSLDVISEGLDLTPLSLDSVHVDFQRPMNATWRVRFSAPSEKRDGIWTYGALGKGLLWSGTGSIRAKIFGRYDGRPFVHDAWTGRIQITH
;
A
#
# COMPACT_ATOMS: atom_id res chain seq x y z
N HIS A 1 9.20 -18.53 16.08
CA HIS A 1 9.68 -18.44 14.70
C HIS A 1 10.06 -17.01 14.35
N PRO A 2 11.16 -16.81 13.61
CA PRO A 2 11.54 -15.47 13.18
C PRO A 2 10.57 -14.91 12.15
N LEU A 3 10.42 -13.57 12.16
CA LEU A 3 9.68 -12.86 11.15
C LEU A 3 10.54 -12.73 9.89
N ILE A 4 10.01 -13.17 8.76
CA ILE A 4 10.71 -13.15 7.48
C ILE A 4 9.89 -12.32 6.49
N VAL A 5 10.56 -11.38 5.82
CA VAL A 5 9.95 -10.63 4.71
C VAL A 5 10.07 -11.47 3.45
N THR A 6 8.94 -11.70 2.78
CA THR A 6 8.87 -12.48 1.55
C THR A 6 8.59 -11.58 0.35
N ASN A 7 8.51 -12.16 -0.84
CA ASN A 7 8.18 -11.41 -2.06
C ASN A 7 6.76 -10.83 -2.03
N THR A 8 5.86 -11.44 -1.27
CA THR A 8 4.44 -11.07 -1.25
C THR A 8 3.97 -10.46 0.07
N GLY A 9 4.82 -10.49 1.11
CA GLY A 9 4.43 -9.97 2.41
C GLY A 9 5.40 -10.34 3.51
N ILE A 10 4.88 -10.87 4.61
CA ILE A 10 5.68 -11.35 5.73
C ILE A 10 5.25 -12.77 6.10
N ARG A 11 6.17 -13.52 6.68
CA ARG A 11 5.93 -14.90 7.10
C ARG A 11 6.50 -15.14 8.50
N GLN A 12 5.78 -15.90 9.27
CA GLN A 12 6.26 -16.41 10.55
C GLN A 12 5.90 -17.89 10.64
N GLY A 13 6.92 -18.75 10.59
CA GLY A 13 6.71 -20.18 10.48
C GLY A 13 6.06 -20.56 9.15
N ALA A 14 4.98 -21.34 9.19
CA ALA A 14 4.22 -21.76 8.01
C ALA A 14 3.14 -20.76 7.61
N ASP A 15 2.86 -19.77 8.46
CA ASP A 15 1.77 -18.83 8.27
C ASP A 15 2.30 -17.50 7.74
N SER A 16 1.48 -16.78 6.99
CA SER A 16 1.92 -15.53 6.35
C SER A 16 0.81 -14.50 6.26
N LEU A 17 1.23 -13.26 6.02
CA LEU A 17 0.38 -12.16 5.59
C LEU A 17 0.83 -11.76 4.18
N ARG A 18 -0.12 -11.63 3.27
CA ARG A 18 0.14 -11.17 1.92
C ARG A 18 -0.31 -9.73 1.78
N PHE A 19 0.55 -8.90 1.20
CA PHE A 19 0.25 -7.50 0.93
C PHE A 19 -0.12 -7.32 -0.54
N GLN A 20 -1.23 -6.64 -0.77
CA GLN A 20 -1.69 -6.32 -2.12
C GLN A 20 -1.93 -4.82 -2.20
N LEU A 21 -1.06 -4.13 -2.90
CA LEU A 21 -1.11 -2.68 -3.05
C LEU A 21 -1.68 -2.32 -4.41
N THR A 22 -2.64 -1.40 -4.40
CA THR A 22 -3.22 -0.82 -5.61
C THR A 22 -3.16 0.69 -5.52
N VAL A 23 -2.65 1.32 -6.58
CA VAL A 23 -2.66 2.77 -6.70
C VAL A 23 -3.36 3.11 -8.00
N TRP A 24 -4.34 4.01 -7.93
CA TRP A 24 -5.06 4.43 -9.11
C TRP A 24 -5.32 5.92 -9.10
N LYS A 25 -5.51 6.45 -10.31
CA LYS A 25 -5.82 7.84 -10.54
C LYS A 25 -7.23 7.95 -11.09
N ASN A 26 -8.00 8.83 -10.48
CA ASN A 26 -9.35 9.11 -10.96
C ASN A 26 -9.28 10.21 -12.02
N MET A 27 -9.65 9.86 -13.24
CA MET A 27 -9.67 10.76 -14.41
C MET A 27 -11.09 11.06 -14.86
N MET A 28 -12.08 10.90 -13.98
CA MET A 28 -13.47 11.18 -14.35
C MET A 28 -13.64 12.62 -14.80
N PRO A 29 -14.23 12.84 -15.98
CA PRO A 29 -14.55 14.20 -16.43
C PRO A 29 -15.61 14.80 -15.52
N GLY A 30 -15.38 15.99 -15.01
CA GLY A 30 -16.29 16.68 -14.13
C GLY A 30 -15.75 18.04 -13.72
N PRO A 31 -16.58 18.86 -13.07
CA PRO A 31 -16.13 20.17 -12.60
C PRO A 31 -15.12 20.09 -11.46
N SER A 32 -14.93 18.91 -10.89
CA SER A 32 -13.93 18.69 -9.85
C SER A 32 -12.54 18.73 -10.47
N LYS A 33 -11.80 19.74 -10.10
CA LYS A 33 -10.38 19.87 -10.47
C LYS A 33 -9.49 19.00 -9.59
N ASP A 34 -10.05 18.25 -8.67
CA ASP A 34 -9.34 17.41 -7.72
C ASP A 34 -8.95 16.09 -8.39
N ARG A 35 -7.84 16.12 -9.09
CA ARG A 35 -7.20 14.90 -9.56
C ARG A 35 -6.52 14.25 -8.38
N SER A 36 -7.22 13.33 -7.73
CA SER A 36 -6.69 12.61 -6.59
C SER A 36 -6.09 11.30 -7.00
N ILE A 37 -4.98 10.94 -6.36
CA ILE A 37 -4.41 9.61 -6.43
C ILE A 37 -4.90 8.86 -5.21
N GLN A 38 -5.40 7.65 -5.42
CA GLN A 38 -5.89 6.80 -4.35
C GLN A 38 -4.98 5.60 -4.20
N LEU A 39 -4.78 5.20 -2.95
CA LEU A 39 -4.00 4.04 -2.61
C LEU A 39 -4.83 3.12 -1.73
N SER A 40 -4.83 1.84 -2.05
CA SER A 40 -5.45 0.81 -1.23
C SER A 40 -4.44 -0.30 -0.99
N LEU A 41 -4.25 -0.64 0.27
CA LEU A 41 -3.40 -1.75 0.69
C LEU A 41 -4.23 -2.77 1.42
N ASP A 42 -4.38 -3.94 0.81
CA ASP A 42 -5.03 -5.08 1.44
C ASP A 42 -3.97 -5.97 2.08
N VAL A 43 -4.17 -6.29 3.35
CA VAL A 43 -3.37 -7.27 4.07
C VAL A 43 -4.21 -8.50 4.26
N ILE A 44 -3.81 -9.60 3.61
CA ILE A 44 -4.57 -10.83 3.55
C ILE A 44 -3.88 -11.87 4.43
N SER A 45 -4.63 -12.40 5.40
CA SER A 45 -4.12 -13.45 6.28
C SER A 45 -4.11 -14.78 5.56
N GLU A 46 -2.97 -15.45 5.62
CA GLU A 46 -2.80 -16.84 5.21
C GLU A 46 -2.33 -17.66 6.42
N GLY A 47 -3.20 -17.71 7.45
CA GLY A 47 -2.95 -18.41 8.70
C GLY A 47 -2.41 -17.55 9.83
N LEU A 48 -1.79 -16.41 9.53
CA LEU A 48 -1.21 -15.53 10.52
C LEU A 48 -2.25 -14.55 11.05
N ASP A 49 -2.28 -14.36 12.37
CA ASP A 49 -3.22 -13.43 13.00
C ASP A 49 -2.90 -11.99 12.59
N LEU A 50 -3.94 -11.22 12.24
CA LEU A 50 -3.81 -9.81 11.87
C LEU A 50 -3.74 -8.87 13.08
N THR A 51 -4.18 -9.33 14.24
CA THR A 51 -4.26 -8.47 15.44
C THR A 51 -2.92 -7.86 15.86
N PRO A 52 -1.78 -8.60 15.81
CA PRO A 52 -0.48 -8.02 16.18
C PRO A 52 0.12 -7.10 15.11
N LEU A 53 -0.54 -6.93 13.95
CA LEU A 53 -0.03 -6.10 12.87
C LEU A 53 -0.27 -4.62 13.16
N SER A 54 0.78 -3.81 12.99
CA SER A 54 0.70 -2.35 13.03
C SER A 54 1.45 -1.80 11.83
N LEU A 55 0.72 -1.24 10.87
CA LEU A 55 1.34 -0.57 9.73
C LEU A 55 1.62 0.88 10.07
N ASP A 56 2.86 1.31 9.86
CA ASP A 56 3.29 2.68 10.14
C ASP A 56 3.08 3.57 8.93
N SER A 57 3.64 3.16 7.79
CA SER A 57 3.60 4.00 6.59
C SER A 57 3.86 3.20 5.33
N VAL A 58 3.52 3.82 4.19
CA VAL A 58 3.92 3.36 2.86
C VAL A 58 4.60 4.53 2.15
N HIS A 59 5.78 4.28 1.58
CA HIS A 59 6.49 5.23 0.75
C HIS A 59 6.31 4.80 -0.70
N VAL A 60 5.65 5.65 -1.49
CA VAL A 60 5.40 5.39 -2.91
C VAL A 60 6.34 6.26 -3.73
N ASP A 61 7.21 5.62 -4.49
CA ASP A 61 8.12 6.30 -5.41
C ASP A 61 7.55 6.24 -6.82
N PHE A 62 7.24 7.42 -7.36
CA PHE A 62 6.79 7.56 -8.73
C PHE A 62 8.02 7.62 -9.63
N GLN A 63 8.14 6.66 -10.53
CA GLN A 63 9.22 6.61 -11.49
C GLN A 63 8.98 7.62 -12.61
N ARG A 64 9.92 7.71 -13.57
CA ARG A 64 9.80 8.65 -14.68
C ARG A 64 8.38 8.70 -15.27
N PRO A 65 7.90 9.90 -15.66
CA PRO A 65 8.64 11.16 -15.75
C PRO A 65 8.70 12.00 -14.48
N MET A 66 8.00 11.61 -13.40
CA MET A 66 7.81 12.49 -12.25
C MET A 66 8.93 12.46 -11.22
N ASN A 67 9.50 11.32 -10.94
CA ASN A 67 10.54 11.14 -9.91
C ASN A 67 10.17 11.79 -8.57
N ALA A 68 8.96 11.51 -8.08
CA ALA A 68 8.45 12.07 -6.83
C ALA A 68 8.17 10.96 -5.83
N THR A 69 8.17 11.30 -4.54
CA THR A 69 7.85 10.37 -3.46
C THR A 69 6.63 10.85 -2.70
N TRP A 70 5.69 9.94 -2.47
CA TRP A 70 4.51 10.17 -1.65
C TRP A 70 4.62 9.29 -0.40
N ARG A 71 4.64 9.93 0.76
CA ARG A 71 4.71 9.23 2.05
C ARG A 71 3.33 9.24 2.68
N VAL A 72 2.80 8.04 2.91
CA VAL A 72 1.49 7.85 3.52
C VAL A 72 1.69 7.26 4.90
N ARG A 73 1.11 7.90 5.91
CA ARG A 73 1.08 7.36 7.27
C ARG A 73 -0.28 6.75 7.55
N PHE A 74 -0.27 5.59 8.19
CA PHE A 74 -1.49 4.92 8.62
C PHE A 74 -1.64 4.99 10.14
N SER A 75 -2.86 5.23 10.61
CA SER A 75 -3.19 5.13 12.03
C SER A 75 -3.95 3.85 12.32
N ALA A 76 -4.87 3.47 11.44
CA ALA A 76 -5.69 2.28 11.59
C ALA A 76 -6.19 1.83 10.21
N PRO A 77 -6.58 0.56 10.05
CA PRO A 77 -7.23 0.13 8.82
C PRO A 77 -8.56 0.84 8.63
N SER A 78 -8.87 1.17 7.38
CA SER A 78 -10.16 1.76 7.01
C SER A 78 -11.28 0.74 7.04
N GLU A 79 -10.95 -0.54 6.84
CA GLU A 79 -11.90 -1.63 6.85
C GLU A 79 -11.23 -2.88 7.43
N LYS A 80 -11.94 -3.58 8.32
CA LYS A 80 -11.51 -4.87 8.86
C LYS A 80 -12.56 -5.92 8.50
N ARG A 81 -12.16 -6.87 7.69
CA ARG A 81 -12.96 -8.05 7.39
C ARG A 81 -12.26 -9.28 7.95
N ASP A 82 -12.98 -10.40 8.03
CA ASP A 82 -12.37 -11.65 8.47
C ASP A 82 -11.25 -12.05 7.51
N GLY A 83 -10.02 -12.07 8.03
CA GLY A 83 -8.85 -12.44 7.26
C GLY A 83 -8.31 -11.38 6.31
N ILE A 84 -8.93 -10.19 6.20
CA ILE A 84 -8.46 -9.12 5.31
C ILE A 84 -8.65 -7.76 5.98
N TRP A 85 -7.55 -7.03 6.17
CA TRP A 85 -7.58 -5.64 6.62
C TRP A 85 -7.17 -4.73 5.47
N THR A 86 -7.94 -3.66 5.25
CA THR A 86 -7.70 -2.71 4.18
C THR A 86 -7.29 -1.36 4.73
N TYR A 87 -6.22 -0.80 4.18
CA TYR A 87 -5.72 0.53 4.50
C TYR A 87 -5.86 1.39 3.26
N GLY A 88 -6.44 2.58 3.42
CA GLY A 88 -6.66 3.49 2.31
C GLY A 88 -6.02 4.84 2.54
N ALA A 89 -5.66 5.52 1.44
CA ALA A 89 -5.14 6.87 1.48
C ALA A 89 -5.52 7.63 0.21
N LEU A 90 -5.66 8.94 0.36
CA LEU A 90 -5.97 9.85 -0.73
C LEU A 90 -4.89 10.90 -0.82
N GLY A 91 -4.23 10.99 -1.97
CA GLY A 91 -3.25 12.03 -2.27
C GLY A 91 -3.88 13.14 -3.09
N LYS A 92 -3.90 14.34 -2.55
CA LYS A 92 -4.40 15.53 -3.22
C LYS A 92 -3.26 16.41 -3.69
N GLY A 93 -3.43 17.06 -4.83
CA GLY A 93 -2.47 18.04 -5.32
C GLY A 93 -1.18 17.47 -5.87
N LEU A 94 -1.09 16.15 -6.00
CA LEU A 94 0.04 15.53 -6.66
C LEU A 94 -0.10 15.77 -8.16
N LEU A 95 0.76 16.63 -8.70
CA LEU A 95 0.85 16.85 -10.13
C LEU A 95 1.39 15.58 -10.76
N TRP A 96 0.49 14.85 -11.41
CA TRP A 96 0.89 13.60 -11.99
C TRP A 96 0.35 13.45 -13.39
N SER A 97 1.26 13.35 -14.33
CA SER A 97 0.94 13.20 -15.73
C SER A 97 1.46 11.86 -16.21
N GLY A 98 0.55 11.00 -16.67
CA GLY A 98 0.93 9.81 -17.38
C GLY A 98 0.76 8.50 -16.63
N THR A 99 1.14 7.44 -17.31
CA THR A 99 1.07 6.05 -16.85
C THR A 99 2.45 5.60 -16.38
N GLY A 100 2.98 6.25 -15.35
CA GLY A 100 4.28 5.87 -14.82
C GLY A 100 4.21 4.60 -13.99
N SER A 101 5.34 3.92 -13.89
CA SER A 101 5.49 2.83 -12.93
C SER A 101 5.74 3.39 -11.54
N ILE A 102 5.38 2.62 -10.53
CA ILE A 102 5.61 2.98 -9.14
C ILE A 102 6.34 1.88 -8.42
N ARG A 103 7.09 2.28 -7.41
CA ARG A 103 7.71 1.42 -6.43
C ARG A 103 7.20 1.81 -5.06
N ALA A 104 6.93 0.84 -4.20
CA ALA A 104 6.45 1.15 -2.86
C ALA A 104 7.19 0.34 -1.81
N LYS A 105 7.40 0.94 -0.64
CA LYS A 105 7.91 0.28 0.54
C LYS A 105 6.88 0.38 1.64
N ILE A 106 6.58 -0.75 2.26
CA ILE A 106 5.63 -0.83 3.37
C ILE A 106 6.43 -0.99 4.65
N PHE A 107 6.23 -0.05 5.58
CA PHE A 107 6.88 -0.05 6.88
C PHE A 107 5.85 -0.40 7.94
N GLY A 108 6.19 -1.35 8.80
CA GLY A 108 5.28 -1.75 9.86
C GLY A 108 5.97 -2.57 10.92
N ARG A 109 5.16 -3.06 11.85
CA ARG A 109 5.59 -3.96 12.91
C ARG A 109 4.62 -5.11 13.01
N TYR A 110 5.16 -6.27 13.28
CA TYR A 110 4.35 -7.44 13.60
C TYR A 110 4.80 -7.96 14.97
N ASP A 111 3.87 -7.95 15.92
CA ASP A 111 4.13 -8.34 17.31
C ASP A 111 5.35 -7.59 17.89
N GLY A 112 5.43 -6.28 17.64
CA GLY A 112 6.52 -5.42 18.06
C GLY A 112 7.79 -5.50 17.23
N ARG A 113 7.88 -6.41 16.27
CA ARG A 113 9.05 -6.59 15.41
C ARG A 113 8.91 -5.75 14.14
N PRO A 114 9.83 -4.80 13.89
CA PRO A 114 9.74 -3.97 12.70
C PRO A 114 10.08 -4.76 11.43
N PHE A 115 9.42 -4.38 10.34
CA PHE A 115 9.71 -4.93 9.02
C PHE A 115 9.59 -3.85 7.95
N VAL A 116 10.26 -4.07 6.82
CA VAL A 116 10.14 -3.27 5.62
C VAL A 116 9.90 -4.24 4.47
N HIS A 117 8.79 -4.04 3.75
CA HIS A 117 8.43 -4.86 2.60
C HIS A 117 8.45 -4.02 1.34
N ASP A 118 9.27 -4.41 0.35
CA ASP A 118 9.31 -3.79 -0.97
C ASP A 118 8.18 -4.33 -1.82
N ALA A 119 7.18 -3.48 -2.08
CA ALA A 119 6.04 -3.83 -2.92
C ALA A 119 6.20 -3.17 -4.29
N TRP A 120 6.07 -3.95 -5.34
CA TRP A 120 6.12 -3.46 -6.71
C TRP A 120 4.76 -3.66 -7.35
N THR A 121 4.12 -2.58 -7.76
CA THR A 121 2.80 -2.64 -8.38
C THR A 121 2.84 -2.56 -9.91
N GLY A 122 3.98 -2.17 -10.48
CA GLY A 122 4.16 -2.05 -11.91
C GLY A 122 3.64 -0.72 -12.45
N ARG A 123 2.35 -0.59 -12.67
CA ARG A 123 1.76 0.61 -13.24
C ARG A 123 0.61 1.13 -12.40
N ILE A 124 0.41 2.46 -12.46
CA ILE A 124 -0.75 3.07 -11.86
C ILE A 124 -1.95 2.82 -12.76
N GLN A 125 -3.04 2.38 -12.15
CA GLN A 125 -4.29 2.16 -12.85
C GLN A 125 -5.02 3.49 -13.04
N ILE A 126 -5.65 3.66 -14.20
CA ILE A 126 -6.44 4.85 -14.51
C ILE A 126 -7.90 4.44 -14.59
N THR A 127 -8.73 5.10 -13.80
CA THR A 127 -10.19 4.94 -13.87
C THR A 127 -10.80 6.18 -14.51
N HIS A 128 -11.68 5.94 -15.46
CA HIS A 128 -12.40 6.99 -16.17
C HIS A 128 -13.82 7.15 -15.64
#